data_4acd824cba40938e99099b96eaec9f8e
#
_entry.id   4acd824cba40938e99099b96eaec9f8e
#
_cell.length_a   1.000
_cell.length_b   1.000
_cell.length_c   1.000
_cell.angle_alpha   90.00
_cell.angle_beta   90.00
_cell.angle_gamma   90.00
#
_symmetry.space_group_name_H-M   'P 1'
#
loop_
_entity.id
_entity.type
_entity.pdbx_description
1 polymer ?
#
loop_
_entity_poly.entity_id
_entity_poly.type
_entity_poly.pdbx_seq_one_letter_code
_entity_poly.pdbx_strand_id
1 'polypeptide(L)'
;MRILKTYLRSTSIQCYLCLLLHCHFLTEAGIHVFILGSISAGLPKTEAKWEFVIKDLEKIDKIIQSIHIDTTLYTESDAHPGCKVTAMNCFLLELRVVLLEFSHANLLNETIHNIIIQANSNLSSNANITETGCKECEELEEKNIKEFFQSFLHIVQMFHNS
;
A
#
# COMPACT_ATOMS: atom_id res chain seq x y z
N MET A 1 -38.53 12.56 55.47
CA MET A 1 -38.46 12.69 54.00
C MET A 1 -37.05 12.83 53.38
N ARG A 2 -36.00 13.15 54.13
CA ARG A 2 -34.63 13.19 53.60
C ARG A 2 -33.95 11.84 53.46
N ILE A 3 -34.22 10.88 54.33
CA ILE A 3 -33.60 9.55 54.36
C ILE A 3 -34.05 8.66 53.17
N LEU A 4 -35.29 8.81 52.74
CA LEU A 4 -35.80 8.04 51.59
C LEU A 4 -35.14 8.48 50.25
N LYS A 5 -34.82 9.77 50.15
CA LYS A 5 -34.19 10.33 48.94
C LYS A 5 -32.73 9.87 48.79
N THR A 6 -31.99 9.69 49.90
CA THR A 6 -30.62 9.17 49.90
C THR A 6 -30.58 7.69 49.58
N TYR A 7 -31.58 6.91 50.08
CA TYR A 7 -31.66 5.47 49.82
C TYR A 7 -31.98 5.18 48.34
N LEU A 8 -32.91 5.90 47.75
CA LEU A 8 -33.27 5.76 46.33
C LEU A 8 -32.11 6.21 45.42
N ARG A 9 -31.30 7.17 45.84
CA ARG A 9 -30.13 7.62 45.08
C ARG A 9 -29.00 6.59 45.16
N SER A 10 -28.81 5.91 46.30
CA SER A 10 -27.83 4.85 46.50
C SER A 10 -28.17 3.60 45.68
N THR A 11 -29.41 3.18 45.65
CA THR A 11 -29.86 2.01 44.88
C THR A 11 -29.77 2.27 43.35
N SER A 12 -30.06 3.51 42.90
CA SER A 12 -29.92 3.90 41.49
C SER A 12 -28.44 3.85 41.05
N ILE A 13 -27.52 4.37 41.87
CA ILE A 13 -26.08 4.34 41.59
C ILE A 13 -25.55 2.90 41.57
N GLN A 14 -26.03 2.07 42.53
CA GLN A 14 -25.60 0.69 42.61
C GLN A 14 -26.10 -0.15 41.42
N CYS A 15 -27.34 0.12 40.95
CA CYS A 15 -27.88 -0.49 39.76
C CYS A 15 -27.14 -0.03 38.49
N TYR A 16 -26.75 1.23 38.46
CA TYR A 16 -25.98 1.80 37.32
C TYR A 16 -24.55 1.20 37.27
N LEU A 17 -23.90 1.06 38.44
CA LEU A 17 -22.60 0.39 38.55
C LEU A 17 -22.66 -1.09 38.15
N CYS A 18 -23.72 -1.82 38.57
CA CYS A 18 -23.94 -3.19 38.13
C CYS A 18 -24.16 -3.31 36.62
N LEU A 19 -24.94 -2.39 36.03
CA LEU A 19 -25.15 -2.35 34.59
C LEU A 19 -23.85 -2.04 33.84
N LEU A 20 -23.03 -1.09 34.32
CA LEU A 20 -21.76 -0.76 33.71
C LEU A 20 -20.74 -1.93 33.81
N LEU A 21 -20.69 -2.61 34.96
CA LEU A 21 -19.83 -3.77 35.12
C LEU A 21 -20.29 -4.96 34.26
N HIS A 22 -21.60 -5.18 34.13
CA HIS A 22 -22.13 -6.24 33.24
C HIS A 22 -21.90 -5.88 31.75
N CYS A 23 -22.07 -4.59 31.35
CA CYS A 23 -21.74 -4.16 30.00
C CYS A 23 -20.25 -4.26 29.72
N HIS A 24 -19.39 -3.94 30.71
CA HIS A 24 -17.95 -4.06 30.55
C HIS A 24 -17.51 -5.53 30.40
N PHE A 25 -18.13 -6.44 31.19
CA PHE A 25 -17.85 -7.88 31.11
C PHE A 25 -18.32 -8.49 29.78
N LEU A 26 -19.50 -8.07 29.30
CA LEU A 26 -20.04 -8.52 28.01
C LEU A 26 -19.25 -7.95 26.83
N THR A 27 -18.74 -6.70 26.93
CA THR A 27 -17.88 -6.11 25.90
C THR A 27 -16.50 -6.74 25.89
N GLU A 28 -15.87 -7.04 27.04
CA GLU A 28 -14.59 -7.76 27.06
C GLU A 28 -14.73 -9.20 26.54
N ALA A 29 -15.73 -9.94 26.98
CA ALA A 29 -15.98 -11.29 26.46
C ALA A 29 -16.34 -11.27 24.96
N GLY A 30 -17.12 -10.29 24.52
CA GLY A 30 -17.48 -10.11 23.12
C GLY A 30 -16.27 -9.74 22.26
N ILE A 31 -15.40 -8.86 22.73
CA ILE A 31 -14.16 -8.48 22.03
C ILE A 31 -13.22 -9.69 21.92
N HIS A 32 -13.05 -10.48 22.97
CA HIS A 32 -12.22 -11.69 22.92
C HIS A 32 -12.78 -12.74 21.96
N VAL A 33 -14.08 -12.94 21.90
CA VAL A 33 -14.71 -13.86 20.94
C VAL A 33 -14.59 -13.33 19.52
N PHE A 34 -14.71 -12.01 19.30
CA PHE A 34 -14.48 -11.40 17.99
C PHE A 34 -13.02 -11.50 17.56
N ILE A 35 -12.07 -11.26 18.44
CA ILE A 35 -10.63 -11.38 18.14
C ILE A 35 -10.27 -12.85 17.84
N LEU A 36 -10.75 -13.80 18.65
CA LEU A 36 -10.50 -15.22 18.42
C LEU A 36 -11.23 -15.76 17.17
N GLY A 37 -12.44 -15.27 16.90
CA GLY A 37 -13.18 -15.61 15.67
C GLY A 37 -12.54 -15.00 14.40
N SER A 38 -11.94 -13.82 14.51
CA SER A 38 -11.24 -13.17 13.39
C SER A 38 -9.88 -13.80 13.10
N ILE A 39 -9.24 -14.40 14.10
CA ILE A 39 -7.97 -15.14 13.94
C ILE A 39 -8.20 -16.50 13.27
N SER A 40 -9.37 -17.12 13.50
CA SER A 40 -9.72 -18.42 12.88
C SER A 40 -10.36 -18.27 11.49
N ALA A 41 -11.01 -17.14 11.19
CA ALA A 41 -11.33 -16.74 9.82
C ALA A 41 -10.04 -16.16 9.26
N GLY A 42 -9.22 -16.95 8.55
CA GLY A 42 -7.97 -16.47 7.95
C GLY A 42 -8.18 -15.08 7.37
N LEU A 43 -7.37 -14.11 7.79
CA LEU A 43 -7.39 -12.77 7.21
C LEU A 43 -7.47 -12.93 5.70
N PRO A 44 -8.44 -12.30 5.01
CA PRO A 44 -8.51 -12.39 3.56
C PRO A 44 -7.12 -12.01 3.05
N LYS A 45 -6.46 -12.95 2.35
CA LYS A 45 -5.21 -12.67 1.66
C LYS A 45 -5.50 -11.45 0.82
N THR A 46 -4.95 -10.31 1.18
CA THR A 46 -5.12 -9.09 0.40
C THR A 46 -4.43 -9.37 -0.92
N GLU A 47 -5.20 -9.75 -1.92
CA GLU A 47 -4.65 -9.95 -3.27
C GLU A 47 -4.00 -8.63 -3.68
N ALA A 48 -2.78 -8.73 -4.19
CA ALA A 48 -2.02 -7.58 -4.63
C ALA A 48 -2.82 -6.83 -5.71
N LYS A 49 -3.24 -5.60 -5.40
CA LYS A 49 -4.10 -4.81 -6.30
C LYS A 49 -3.25 -3.94 -7.21
N TRP A 50 -2.68 -4.52 -8.23
CA TRP A 50 -1.89 -3.81 -9.23
C TRP A 50 -2.73 -2.86 -10.10
N GLU A 51 -4.04 -3.05 -10.16
CA GLU A 51 -4.96 -2.19 -10.91
C GLU A 51 -4.86 -0.70 -10.55
N PHE A 52 -4.65 -0.39 -9.27
CA PHE A 52 -4.48 1.01 -8.85
C PHE A 52 -3.15 1.60 -9.35
N VAL A 53 -2.08 0.81 -9.32
CA VAL A 53 -0.77 1.22 -9.85
C VAL A 53 -0.86 1.46 -11.35
N ILE A 54 -1.56 0.59 -12.10
CA ILE A 54 -1.79 0.76 -13.54
C ILE A 54 -2.52 2.07 -13.83
N LYS A 55 -3.61 2.38 -13.11
CA LYS A 55 -4.38 3.62 -13.28
C LYS A 55 -3.54 4.87 -12.99
N ASP A 56 -2.72 4.82 -11.95
CA ASP A 56 -1.83 5.94 -11.63
C ASP A 56 -0.72 6.11 -12.67
N LEU A 57 -0.17 5.03 -13.25
CA LEU A 57 0.78 5.09 -14.36
C LEU A 57 0.15 5.68 -15.63
N GLU A 58 -1.07 5.29 -15.98
CA GLU A 58 -1.82 5.87 -17.10
C GLU A 58 -2.10 7.37 -16.91
N LYS A 59 -2.29 7.81 -15.68
CA LYS A 59 -2.43 9.23 -15.33
C LYS A 59 -1.11 9.97 -15.52
N ILE A 60 0.01 9.38 -15.09
CA ILE A 60 1.34 9.96 -15.30
C ILE A 60 1.66 10.09 -16.79
N ASP A 61 1.38 9.09 -17.61
CA ASP A 61 1.62 9.13 -19.04
C ASP A 61 0.97 10.36 -19.70
N LYS A 62 -0.25 10.71 -19.28
CA LYS A 62 -0.93 11.94 -19.75
C LYS A 62 -0.25 13.23 -19.27
N ILE A 63 0.29 13.23 -18.05
CA ILE A 63 0.97 14.40 -17.49
C ILE A 63 2.30 14.64 -18.21
N ILE A 64 3.11 13.60 -18.39
CA ILE A 64 4.44 13.74 -19.01
C ILE A 64 4.39 14.10 -20.50
N GLN A 65 3.28 13.78 -21.20
CA GLN A 65 3.08 14.23 -22.59
C GLN A 65 2.96 15.75 -22.70
N SER A 66 2.57 16.44 -21.63
CA SER A 66 2.40 17.90 -21.60
C SER A 66 3.61 18.65 -21.05
N ILE A 67 4.62 17.93 -20.54
CA ILE A 67 5.80 18.51 -19.88
C ILE A 67 7.04 18.06 -20.64
N HIS A 68 7.95 19.02 -20.95
CA HIS A 68 9.24 18.68 -21.51
C HIS A 68 10.17 18.31 -20.35
N ILE A 69 10.56 17.03 -20.28
CA ILE A 69 11.42 16.47 -19.25
C ILE A 69 12.64 15.85 -19.95
N ASP A 70 13.80 16.39 -19.66
CA ASP A 70 15.09 15.96 -20.24
C ASP A 70 15.88 15.14 -19.19
N THR A 71 15.24 14.10 -18.67
CA THR A 71 15.82 13.18 -17.69
C THR A 71 15.87 11.79 -18.27
N THR A 72 17.00 11.08 -18.05
CA THR A 72 17.16 9.66 -18.37
C THR A 72 17.13 8.84 -17.07
N LEU A 73 16.56 7.66 -17.15
CA LEU A 73 16.36 6.75 -16.01
C LEU A 73 16.74 5.33 -16.40
N TYR A 74 17.37 4.59 -15.49
CA TYR A 74 17.67 3.18 -15.70
C TYR A 74 16.39 2.38 -15.90
N THR A 75 16.29 1.67 -17.01
CA THR A 75 15.04 1.09 -17.49
C THR A 75 15.21 -0.35 -17.93
N GLU A 76 14.49 -1.27 -17.30
CA GLU A 76 14.37 -2.64 -17.79
C GLU A 76 13.31 -2.71 -18.88
N SER A 77 13.73 -2.99 -20.11
CA SER A 77 12.83 -3.03 -21.26
C SER A 77 12.26 -4.42 -21.53
N ASP A 78 13.02 -5.48 -21.19
CA ASP A 78 12.72 -6.86 -21.50
C ASP A 78 12.91 -7.77 -20.27
N ALA A 79 12.19 -7.46 -19.18
CA ALA A 79 12.31 -8.23 -17.95
C ALA A 79 11.93 -9.71 -18.14
N HIS A 80 12.87 -10.60 -17.87
CA HIS A 80 12.58 -12.01 -17.79
C HIS A 80 11.58 -12.28 -16.65
N PRO A 81 10.58 -13.17 -16.83
CA PRO A 81 9.59 -13.46 -15.76
C PRO A 81 10.19 -13.85 -14.41
N GLY A 82 11.40 -14.45 -14.41
CA GLY A 82 12.15 -14.80 -13.20
C GLY A 82 12.89 -13.62 -12.54
N CYS A 83 12.86 -12.41 -13.12
CA CYS A 83 13.51 -11.19 -12.63
C CYS A 83 12.54 -10.03 -12.42
N LYS A 84 11.25 -10.30 -12.38
CA LYS A 84 10.22 -9.25 -12.30
C LYS A 84 10.26 -8.47 -10.98
N VAL A 85 10.62 -9.12 -9.87
CA VAL A 85 10.73 -8.44 -8.56
C VAL A 85 11.96 -7.52 -8.54
N THR A 86 13.11 -8.00 -9.04
CA THR A 86 14.33 -7.20 -9.20
C THR A 86 14.07 -5.99 -10.09
N ALA A 87 13.50 -6.19 -11.27
CA ALA A 87 13.13 -5.10 -12.19
C ALA A 87 12.18 -4.09 -11.53
N MET A 88 11.14 -4.57 -10.83
CA MET A 88 10.21 -3.69 -10.10
C MET A 88 10.94 -2.83 -9.06
N ASN A 89 11.86 -3.41 -8.30
CA ASN A 89 12.64 -2.67 -7.31
C ASN A 89 13.49 -1.56 -7.98
N CYS A 90 14.09 -1.83 -9.14
CA CYS A 90 14.82 -0.82 -9.90
C CYS A 90 13.89 0.33 -10.34
N PHE A 91 12.71 0.03 -10.89
CA PHE A 91 11.74 1.08 -11.22
C PHE A 91 11.34 1.92 -9.99
N LEU A 92 11.16 1.30 -8.83
CA LEU A 92 10.82 2.03 -7.60
C LEU A 92 11.96 2.90 -7.07
N LEU A 93 13.21 2.53 -7.31
CA LEU A 93 14.39 3.37 -7.01
C LEU A 93 14.42 4.60 -7.93
N GLU A 94 14.26 4.41 -9.24
CA GLU A 94 14.24 5.49 -10.23
C GLU A 94 13.05 6.45 -10.01
N LEU A 95 11.89 5.98 -9.59
CA LEU A 95 10.77 6.85 -9.22
C LEU A 95 11.12 7.81 -8.06
N ARG A 96 12.01 7.40 -7.15
CA ARG A 96 12.47 8.31 -6.08
C ARG A 96 13.38 9.41 -6.64
N VAL A 97 14.17 9.10 -7.67
CA VAL A 97 14.95 10.12 -8.41
C VAL A 97 14.01 11.13 -9.04
N VAL A 98 12.95 10.66 -9.72
CA VAL A 98 11.94 11.54 -10.32
C VAL A 98 11.29 12.46 -9.26
N LEU A 99 10.96 11.93 -8.08
CA LEU A 99 10.40 12.74 -6.98
C LEU A 99 11.35 13.85 -6.52
N LEU A 100 12.65 13.59 -6.50
CA LEU A 100 13.66 14.58 -6.09
C LEU A 100 13.81 15.67 -7.15
N GLU A 101 13.86 15.30 -8.44
CA GLU A 101 14.05 16.23 -9.55
C GLU A 101 12.83 17.13 -9.80
N PHE A 102 11.62 16.56 -9.66
CA PHE A 102 10.37 17.28 -9.95
C PHE A 102 9.62 17.71 -8.68
N SER A 103 10.34 18.04 -7.61
CA SER A 103 9.77 18.42 -6.31
C SER A 103 8.71 19.54 -6.38
N HIS A 104 8.70 20.36 -7.43
CA HIS A 104 7.74 21.45 -7.64
C HIS A 104 6.46 21.04 -8.39
N ALA A 105 6.37 19.83 -8.94
CA ALA A 105 5.21 19.34 -9.70
C ALA A 105 4.25 18.55 -8.78
N ASN A 106 3.49 19.24 -7.94
CA ASN A 106 2.66 18.66 -6.87
C ASN A 106 1.82 17.46 -7.31
N LEU A 107 1.11 17.55 -8.46
CA LEU A 107 0.25 16.46 -8.92
C LEU A 107 1.03 15.21 -9.36
N LEU A 108 2.17 15.40 -10.03
CA LEU A 108 3.06 14.33 -10.45
C LEU A 108 3.65 13.62 -9.21
N ASN A 109 4.14 14.40 -8.25
CA ASN A 109 4.76 13.89 -7.03
C ASN A 109 3.78 13.09 -6.17
N GLU A 110 2.56 13.58 -5.99
CA GLU A 110 1.51 12.84 -5.26
C GLU A 110 1.21 11.50 -5.93
N THR A 111 1.06 11.50 -7.26
CA THR A 111 0.76 10.28 -8.00
C THR A 111 1.91 9.27 -7.92
N ILE A 112 3.17 9.73 -8.09
CA ILE A 112 4.35 8.86 -7.96
C ILE A 112 4.48 8.31 -6.53
N HIS A 113 4.25 9.14 -5.50
CA HIS A 113 4.30 8.70 -4.12
C HIS A 113 3.28 7.57 -3.84
N ASN A 114 2.06 7.70 -4.37
CA ASN A 114 1.03 6.67 -4.28
C ASN A 114 1.45 5.37 -4.97
N ILE A 115 2.05 5.45 -6.15
CA ILE A 115 2.58 4.28 -6.86
C ILE A 115 3.64 3.56 -6.01
N ILE A 116 4.60 4.29 -5.45
CA ILE A 116 5.67 3.71 -4.61
C ILE A 116 5.07 2.96 -3.41
N ILE A 117 4.12 3.57 -2.70
CA ILE A 117 3.48 2.96 -1.54
C ILE A 117 2.72 1.69 -1.93
N GLN A 118 1.90 1.76 -2.97
CA GLN A 118 1.07 0.65 -3.41
C GLN A 118 1.91 -0.51 -3.96
N ALA A 119 2.91 -0.22 -4.80
CA ALA A 119 3.78 -1.23 -5.35
C ALA A 119 4.61 -1.94 -4.26
N ASN A 120 5.18 -1.21 -3.31
CA ASN A 120 5.89 -1.80 -2.17
C ASN A 120 4.96 -2.69 -1.32
N SER A 121 3.73 -2.25 -1.06
CA SER A 121 2.72 -3.05 -0.34
C SER A 121 2.40 -4.35 -1.10
N ASN A 122 2.24 -4.27 -2.41
CA ASN A 122 1.95 -5.43 -3.25
C ASN A 122 3.15 -6.39 -3.36
N LEU A 123 4.39 -5.87 -3.42
CA LEU A 123 5.60 -6.68 -3.43
C LEU A 123 5.82 -7.42 -2.12
N SER A 124 5.39 -6.88 -0.99
CA SER A 124 5.56 -7.54 0.32
C SER A 124 4.92 -8.92 0.39
N SER A 125 3.89 -9.17 -0.43
CA SER A 125 3.28 -10.50 -0.59
C SER A 125 4.18 -11.49 -1.32
N ASN A 126 5.19 -11.02 -2.05
CA ASN A 126 6.16 -11.80 -2.83
C ASN A 126 7.56 -11.83 -2.17
N ALA A 127 7.69 -11.39 -0.92
CA ALA A 127 8.98 -11.22 -0.22
C ALA A 127 9.83 -12.51 -0.09
N ASN A 128 9.25 -13.68 -0.34
CA ASN A 128 9.96 -14.97 -0.26
C ASN A 128 10.51 -15.45 -1.61
N ILE A 129 10.39 -14.65 -2.68
CA ILE A 129 10.89 -15.03 -4.00
C ILE A 129 12.36 -14.58 -4.07
N THR A 130 13.28 -15.54 -4.11
CA THR A 130 14.69 -15.27 -4.39
C THR A 130 14.90 -15.39 -5.90
N GLU A 131 15.16 -14.27 -6.55
CA GLU A 131 15.53 -14.20 -7.95
C GLU A 131 17.06 -14.25 -8.08
N THR A 132 17.59 -14.95 -9.08
CA THR A 132 19.03 -15.13 -9.31
C THR A 132 19.38 -14.88 -10.77
N GLY A 133 20.57 -14.31 -11.02
CA GLY A 133 21.04 -14.03 -12.37
C GLY A 133 20.34 -12.84 -13.04
N CYS A 134 19.70 -11.97 -12.24
CA CYS A 134 19.10 -10.74 -12.72
C CYS A 134 20.16 -9.63 -12.78
N LYS A 135 19.97 -8.68 -13.69
CA LYS A 135 20.82 -7.49 -13.80
C LYS A 135 20.67 -6.59 -12.57
N GLU A 136 21.76 -5.96 -12.17
CA GLU A 136 21.69 -4.84 -11.22
C GLU A 136 21.09 -3.61 -11.90
N CYS A 137 20.56 -2.67 -11.12
CA CYS A 137 19.85 -1.51 -11.68
C CYS A 137 20.76 -0.66 -12.57
N GLU A 138 22.01 -0.50 -12.20
CA GLU A 138 23.03 0.27 -12.92
C GLU A 138 23.55 -0.43 -14.20
N GLU A 139 23.19 -1.70 -14.43
CA GLU A 139 23.47 -2.44 -15.66
C GLU A 139 22.38 -2.27 -16.71
N LEU A 140 21.28 -1.60 -16.34
CA LEU A 140 20.16 -1.34 -17.24
C LEU A 140 20.47 -0.17 -18.18
N GLU A 141 19.76 -0.11 -19.30
CA GLU A 141 19.89 1.01 -20.22
C GLU A 141 19.19 2.27 -19.69
N GLU A 142 19.82 3.41 -19.86
CA GLU A 142 19.16 4.69 -19.62
C GLU A 142 18.18 5.00 -20.75
N LYS A 143 16.93 5.28 -20.40
CA LYS A 143 15.87 5.68 -21.31
C LYS A 143 15.27 7.02 -20.89
N ASN A 144 14.66 7.72 -21.83
CA ASN A 144 13.90 8.91 -21.52
C ASN A 144 12.68 8.57 -20.64
N ILE A 145 12.17 9.55 -19.94
CA ILE A 145 11.08 9.39 -18.96
C ILE A 145 9.83 8.71 -19.54
N LYS A 146 9.51 8.94 -20.82
CA LYS A 146 8.35 8.33 -21.47
C LYS A 146 8.55 6.82 -21.67
N GLU A 147 9.68 6.41 -22.19
CA GLU A 147 10.04 5.01 -22.37
C GLU A 147 10.14 4.30 -21.01
N PHE A 148 10.68 4.97 -20.00
CA PHE A 148 10.73 4.48 -18.62
C PHE A 148 9.32 4.14 -18.11
N PHE A 149 8.35 5.05 -18.16
CA PHE A 149 7.00 4.79 -17.68
C PHE A 149 6.26 3.74 -18.50
N GLN A 150 6.51 3.63 -19.80
CA GLN A 150 5.95 2.57 -20.64
C GLN A 150 6.49 1.19 -20.24
N SER A 151 7.79 1.06 -20.02
CA SER A 151 8.42 -0.17 -19.55
C SER A 151 7.94 -0.53 -18.14
N PHE A 152 7.81 0.46 -17.27
CA PHE A 152 7.28 0.25 -15.93
C PHE A 152 5.84 -0.27 -15.96
N LEU A 153 4.97 0.31 -16.79
CA LEU A 153 3.60 -0.17 -16.98
C LEU A 153 3.59 -1.63 -17.43
N HIS A 154 4.48 -2.02 -18.34
CA HIS A 154 4.61 -3.41 -18.79
C HIS A 154 4.95 -4.36 -17.64
N ILE A 155 5.93 -4.02 -16.80
CA ILE A 155 6.29 -4.82 -15.61
C ILE A 155 5.10 -4.94 -14.65
N VAL A 156 4.38 -3.85 -14.37
CA VAL A 156 3.19 -3.88 -13.49
C VAL A 156 2.12 -4.81 -14.08
N GLN A 157 1.91 -4.79 -15.39
CA GLN A 157 0.98 -5.71 -16.06
C GLN A 157 1.40 -7.18 -15.93
N MET A 158 2.69 -7.49 -15.95
CA MET A 158 3.19 -8.86 -15.69
C MET A 158 2.81 -9.34 -14.28
N PHE A 159 2.84 -8.45 -13.27
CA PHE A 159 2.39 -8.78 -11.92
C PHE A 159 0.87 -8.90 -11.82
N HIS A 160 0.13 -8.09 -12.56
CA HIS A 160 -1.33 -8.11 -12.56
C HIS A 160 -1.89 -9.41 -13.18
N ASN A 161 -1.21 -9.95 -14.19
CA ASN A 161 -1.63 -11.12 -14.95
C ASN A 161 -1.08 -12.45 -14.39
N SER A 162 -0.31 -12.43 -13.31
CA SER A 162 0.29 -13.60 -12.67
C SER A 162 -0.47 -14.02 -11.41
#